data_e00ad3cdd595f50153059646d876b290
#
_entry.id   e00ad3cdd595f50153059646d876b290
#
_cell.length_a   1.000
_cell.length_b   1.000
_cell.length_c   1.000
_cell.angle_alpha   90.00
_cell.angle_beta   90.00
_cell.angle_gamma   90.00
#
_symmetry.space_group_name_H-M   'P 1'
#
loop_
_entity.id
_entity.type
_entity.pdbx_description
1 polymer ?
#
loop_
_entity_poly.entity_id
_entity_poly.type
_entity_poly.pdbx_seq_one_letter_code
_entity_poly.pdbx_strand_id
1 'polypeptide(L)'
;DGANWVCFVHPHQSRGLRDDNAWINASNYGAPDQLFTGEIGRIDDTIFIETTLMKNGACATTNPAYDASLVKGTGGNQTHIYKAVIFGQSYYGQALALPVEIRDNGVEDFGRRRSLAWYSLFGVAKLNDEYGVVIETA
;
A
#
# COMPACT_ATOMS: atom_id res chain seq x y z
N ASP A 1 -19.50 -6.90 14.17
CA ASP A 1 -18.44 -6.71 13.19
C ASP A 1 -17.24 -6.12 13.90
N GLY A 2 -16.26 -6.98 14.25
CA GLY A 2 -15.04 -6.56 14.92
C GLY A 2 -14.24 -5.61 14.03
N ALA A 3 -13.74 -4.51 14.58
CA ALA A 3 -12.82 -3.65 13.88
C ALA A 3 -11.50 -4.41 13.69
N ASN A 4 -11.20 -4.81 12.46
CA ASN A 4 -9.93 -5.45 12.15
C ASN A 4 -8.85 -4.39 11.90
N TRP A 5 -7.65 -4.68 12.35
CA TRP A 5 -6.46 -3.93 11.97
C TRP A 5 -6.01 -4.35 10.58
N VAL A 6 -5.49 -3.43 9.82
CA VAL A 6 -4.95 -3.71 8.48
C VAL A 6 -3.46 -3.45 8.50
N CYS A 7 -2.69 -4.41 7.98
CA CYS A 7 -1.25 -4.32 7.85
C CYS A 7 -0.86 -4.39 6.37
N PHE A 8 -0.20 -3.37 5.87
CA PHE A 8 0.48 -3.43 4.58
C PHE A 8 1.91 -3.91 4.77
N VAL A 9 2.26 -4.98 4.08
CA VAL A 9 3.59 -5.60 4.15
C VAL A 9 4.22 -5.72 2.77
N HIS A 10 5.55 -5.68 2.74
CA HIS A 10 6.30 -6.00 1.53
C HIS A 10 6.45 -7.53 1.40
N PRO A 11 6.52 -8.11 0.16
CA PRO A 11 6.70 -9.55 -0.05
C PRO A 11 7.87 -10.18 0.68
N HIS A 12 8.95 -9.44 0.92
CA HIS A 12 10.08 -9.93 1.72
C HIS A 12 9.72 -10.16 3.18
N GLN A 13 8.86 -9.31 3.75
CA GLN A 13 8.40 -9.43 5.13
C GLN A 13 7.33 -10.51 5.29
N SER A 14 6.42 -10.65 4.31
CA SER A 14 5.33 -11.63 4.35
C SER A 14 5.82 -13.08 4.37
N ARG A 15 7.01 -13.33 3.81
CA ARG A 15 7.61 -14.66 3.82
C ARG A 15 7.87 -15.17 5.24
N GLY A 16 8.47 -14.34 6.10
CA GLY A 16 8.72 -14.71 7.50
C GLY A 16 7.44 -14.84 8.32
N LEU A 17 6.42 -14.03 8.02
CA LEU A 17 5.12 -14.11 8.71
C LEU A 17 4.39 -15.43 8.42
N ARG A 18 4.54 -15.98 7.21
CA ARG A 18 3.88 -17.23 6.81
C ARG A 18 4.44 -18.47 7.52
N ASP A 19 5.63 -18.36 8.11
CA ASP A 19 6.25 -19.45 8.87
C ASP A 19 5.76 -19.49 10.34
N ASP A 20 4.98 -18.47 10.77
CA ASP A 20 4.41 -18.42 12.11
C ASP A 20 3.20 -19.37 12.24
N ASN A 21 3.13 -20.09 13.38
CA ASN A 21 2.05 -21.01 13.68
C ASN A 21 0.68 -20.32 13.87
N ALA A 22 0.68 -19.05 14.22
CA ALA A 22 -0.53 -18.23 14.35
C ALA A 22 -1.09 -17.78 12.99
N TRP A 23 -0.31 -17.95 11.90
CA TRP A 23 -0.70 -17.52 10.57
C TRP A 23 -1.86 -18.34 10.00
N ILE A 24 -2.92 -17.66 9.61
CA ILE A 24 -4.05 -18.26 8.91
C ILE A 24 -4.12 -17.70 7.48
N ASN A 25 -3.95 -18.57 6.51
CA ASN A 25 -4.06 -18.17 5.10
C ASN A 25 -5.48 -17.72 4.74
N ALA A 26 -5.60 -16.70 3.90
CA ALA A 26 -6.88 -16.19 3.42
C ALA A 26 -7.74 -17.28 2.75
N SER A 27 -7.11 -18.25 2.08
CA SER A 27 -7.81 -19.39 1.45
C SER A 27 -8.56 -20.29 2.43
N ASN A 28 -8.23 -20.26 3.72
CA ASN A 28 -8.85 -21.12 4.73
C ASN A 28 -10.13 -20.54 5.33
N TYR A 29 -10.29 -19.21 5.31
CA TYR A 29 -11.43 -18.55 5.94
C TYR A 29 -12.14 -17.55 5.00
N GLY A 30 -11.53 -17.23 3.87
CA GLY A 30 -12.00 -16.17 2.98
C GLY A 30 -13.12 -16.61 2.06
N ALA A 31 -14.07 -15.73 1.85
CA ALA A 31 -14.91 -15.77 0.66
C ALA A 31 -14.08 -15.42 -0.58
N PRO A 32 -14.48 -15.83 -1.81
CA PRO A 32 -13.74 -15.53 -3.03
C PRO A 32 -13.38 -14.05 -3.22
N ASP A 33 -14.19 -13.15 -2.67
CA ASP A 33 -14.01 -11.71 -2.76
C ASP A 33 -12.74 -11.20 -2.05
N GLN A 34 -12.26 -11.90 -1.05
CA GLN A 34 -11.06 -11.52 -0.29
C GLN A 34 -9.77 -11.69 -1.10
N LEU A 35 -9.73 -12.65 -2.02
CA LEU A 35 -8.62 -12.85 -2.94
C LEU A 35 -8.43 -11.64 -3.88
N PHE A 36 -9.50 -10.92 -4.18
CA PHE A 36 -9.47 -9.72 -5.03
C PHE A 36 -8.99 -8.47 -4.28
N THR A 37 -9.05 -8.45 -2.97
CA THR A 37 -8.58 -7.32 -2.14
C THR A 37 -7.07 -7.36 -1.86
N GLY A 38 -6.38 -8.43 -2.27
CA GLY A 38 -4.94 -8.60 -2.03
C GLY A 38 -4.60 -9.08 -0.61
N GLU A 39 -5.60 -9.55 0.14
CA GLU A 39 -5.39 -10.16 1.45
C GLU A 39 -4.66 -11.49 1.31
N ILE A 40 -3.56 -11.65 2.03
CA ILE A 40 -2.77 -12.90 2.01
C ILE A 40 -3.05 -13.80 3.21
N GLY A 41 -3.47 -13.24 4.32
CA GLY A 41 -3.77 -13.98 5.53
C GLY A 41 -4.00 -13.05 6.71
N ARG A 42 -4.18 -13.65 7.89
CA ARG A 42 -4.36 -12.91 9.14
C ARG A 42 -3.66 -13.57 10.30
N ILE A 43 -3.30 -12.77 11.28
CA ILE A 43 -2.90 -13.18 12.62
C ILE A 43 -3.80 -12.42 13.60
N ASP A 44 -4.50 -13.14 14.46
CA ASP A 44 -5.51 -12.60 15.37
C ASP A 44 -6.51 -11.69 14.62
N ASP A 45 -6.63 -10.43 15.03
CA ASP A 45 -7.53 -9.45 14.44
C ASP A 45 -6.85 -8.58 13.36
N THR A 46 -5.63 -8.92 12.93
CA THR A 46 -4.87 -8.16 11.93
C THR A 46 -4.91 -8.85 10.57
N ILE A 47 -5.40 -8.14 9.58
CA ILE A 47 -5.44 -8.55 8.18
C ILE A 47 -4.18 -8.07 7.48
N PHE A 48 -3.48 -8.96 6.76
CA PHE A 48 -2.27 -8.64 6.02
C PHE A 48 -2.54 -8.53 4.53
N ILE A 49 -2.11 -7.40 3.95
CA ILE A 49 -2.20 -7.11 2.51
C ILE A 49 -0.78 -6.93 1.99
N GLU A 50 -0.42 -7.70 0.97
CA GLU A 50 0.89 -7.63 0.36
C GLU A 50 0.94 -6.56 -0.73
N THR A 51 1.95 -5.68 -0.67
CA THR A 51 2.16 -4.66 -1.67
C THR A 51 3.64 -4.33 -1.84
N THR A 52 4.07 -4.13 -3.08
CA THR A 52 5.43 -3.69 -3.42
C THR A 52 5.61 -2.18 -3.33
N LEU A 53 4.54 -1.43 -3.08
CA LEU A 53 4.57 0.05 -2.99
C LEU A 53 5.07 0.56 -1.64
N MET A 54 5.26 -0.34 -0.66
CA MET A 54 5.79 0.04 0.64
C MET A 54 7.22 0.55 0.54
N LYS A 55 7.53 1.57 1.34
CA LYS A 55 8.87 2.14 1.40
C LYS A 55 9.91 1.11 1.82
N ASN A 56 10.98 1.03 1.05
CA ASN A 56 12.09 0.11 1.29
C ASN A 56 13.42 0.64 0.72
N GLY A 57 14.53 0.10 1.19
CA GLY A 57 15.87 0.44 0.73
C GLY A 57 16.39 -0.43 -0.44
N ALA A 58 15.65 -1.46 -0.86
CA ALA A 58 16.13 -2.46 -1.80
C ALA A 58 15.79 -2.17 -3.28
N CYS A 59 14.79 -1.33 -3.53
CA CYS A 59 14.37 -1.03 -4.90
C CYS A 59 15.29 0.01 -5.57
N ALA A 60 15.16 0.17 -6.88
CA ALA A 60 15.93 1.16 -7.63
C ALA A 60 15.61 2.59 -7.17
N THR A 61 16.60 3.48 -7.18
CA THR A 61 16.49 4.88 -6.75
C THR A 61 15.44 5.68 -7.52
N THR A 62 15.08 5.23 -8.71
CA THR A 62 14.01 5.84 -9.54
C THR A 62 12.61 5.39 -9.13
N ASN A 63 12.49 4.38 -8.27
CA ASN A 63 11.20 3.88 -7.81
C ASN A 63 10.63 4.78 -6.70
N PRO A 64 9.35 5.19 -6.75
CA PRO A 64 8.74 5.99 -5.69
C PRO A 64 8.70 5.30 -4.31
N ALA A 65 8.85 3.97 -4.26
CA ALA A 65 8.98 3.22 -3.02
C ALA A 65 10.39 3.28 -2.42
N TYR A 66 11.41 3.77 -3.16
CA TYR A 66 12.77 3.89 -2.64
C TYR A 66 12.89 4.93 -1.53
N ASP A 67 13.61 4.55 -0.48
CA ASP A 67 13.96 5.47 0.61
C ASP A 67 15.41 5.20 1.04
N ALA A 68 16.28 6.16 0.75
CA ALA A 68 17.71 6.05 1.06
C ALA A 68 18.00 5.93 2.57
N SER A 69 17.11 6.42 3.43
CA SER A 69 17.26 6.30 4.89
C SER A 69 17.13 4.87 5.40
N LEU A 70 16.54 3.99 4.58
CA LEU A 70 16.32 2.56 4.86
C LEU A 70 17.45 1.67 4.37
N VAL A 71 18.53 2.26 3.83
CA VAL A 71 19.75 1.55 3.49
C VAL A 71 20.75 1.73 4.64
N LYS A 72 21.11 0.66 5.30
CA LYS A 72 22.12 0.68 6.39
C LYS A 72 23.41 0.01 5.92
N GLY A 73 24.55 0.56 6.32
CA GLY A 73 25.88 0.06 5.93
C GLY A 73 26.43 0.76 4.67
N THR A 74 27.65 0.39 4.27
CA THR A 74 28.36 1.00 3.16
C THR A 74 29.06 -0.09 2.34
N GLY A 75 29.08 0.08 1.02
CA GLY A 75 29.72 -0.87 0.11
C GLY A 75 28.97 -2.19 -0.03
N GLY A 76 29.71 -3.30 -0.05
CA GLY A 76 29.13 -4.64 -0.26
C GLY A 76 28.32 -5.22 0.93
N ASN A 77 28.35 -4.57 2.10
CA ASN A 77 27.66 -4.99 3.33
C ASN A 77 26.44 -4.09 3.63
N GLN A 78 25.64 -3.81 2.62
CA GLN A 78 24.41 -3.04 2.82
C GLN A 78 23.28 -3.94 3.28
N THR A 79 22.55 -3.50 4.30
CA THR A 79 21.29 -4.10 4.76
C THR A 79 20.15 -3.19 4.31
N HIS A 80 19.17 -3.78 3.65
CA HIS A 80 17.99 -3.08 3.19
C HIS A 80 16.84 -3.29 4.17
N ILE A 81 16.27 -2.19 4.65
CA ILE A 81 15.15 -2.21 5.57
C ILE A 81 13.86 -2.05 4.79
N TYR A 82 12.86 -2.81 5.18
CA TYR A 82 11.50 -2.76 4.65
C TYR A 82 10.57 -2.20 5.71
N LYS A 83 9.64 -1.32 5.29
CA LYS A 83 8.60 -0.78 6.18
C LYS A 83 7.31 -1.55 5.99
N ALA A 84 6.68 -1.92 7.09
CA ALA A 84 5.28 -2.33 7.15
C ALA A 84 4.51 -1.31 7.99
N VAL A 85 3.22 -1.14 7.69
CA VAL A 85 2.37 -0.20 8.43
C VAL A 85 1.13 -0.94 8.88
N ILE A 86 0.90 -0.97 10.18
CA ILE A 86 -0.33 -1.45 10.80
C ILE A 86 -1.16 -0.24 11.15
N PHE A 87 -2.42 -0.22 10.75
CA PHE A 87 -3.31 0.86 11.09
C PHE A 87 -4.75 0.38 11.30
N GLY A 88 -5.45 1.10 12.14
CA GLY A 88 -6.86 0.88 12.43
C GLY A 88 -7.76 1.95 11.83
N GLN A 89 -9.01 1.92 12.22
CA GLN A 89 -10.02 2.89 11.84
C GLN A 89 -9.58 4.31 12.24
N SER A 90 -9.84 5.30 11.39
CA SER A 90 -9.54 6.72 11.63
C SER A 90 -8.04 7.10 11.64
N TYR A 91 -7.15 6.23 11.18
CA TYR A 91 -5.72 6.57 11.04
C TYR A 91 -5.50 7.61 9.94
N TYR A 92 -6.15 7.45 8.79
CA TYR A 92 -6.07 8.39 7.69
C TYR A 92 -7.44 8.78 7.16
N GLY A 93 -7.52 9.94 6.54
CA GLY A 93 -8.73 10.42 5.86
C GLY A 93 -8.43 10.84 4.43
N GLN A 94 -9.36 10.58 3.56
CA GLN A 94 -9.34 11.04 2.18
C GLN A 94 -10.42 12.11 1.99
N ALA A 95 -10.01 13.29 1.52
CA ALA A 95 -10.90 14.33 1.07
C ALA A 95 -10.98 14.29 -0.46
N LEU A 96 -12.18 14.16 -0.99
CA LEU A 96 -12.44 14.17 -2.43
C LEU A 96 -13.24 15.44 -2.78
N ALA A 97 -12.55 16.41 -3.37
CA ALA A 97 -13.19 17.66 -3.80
C ALA A 97 -13.77 17.55 -5.21
N LEU A 98 -13.06 16.86 -6.11
CA LEU A 98 -13.50 16.59 -7.47
C LEU A 98 -13.29 15.11 -7.77
N PRO A 99 -14.34 14.33 -8.05
CA PRO A 99 -14.20 12.95 -8.48
C PRO A 99 -13.48 12.89 -9.84
N VAL A 100 -12.98 11.71 -10.17
CA VAL A 100 -12.37 11.51 -11.49
C VAL A 100 -13.42 11.71 -12.57
N GLU A 101 -13.22 12.71 -13.42
CA GLU A 101 -14.06 12.98 -14.57
C GLU A 101 -13.22 13.12 -15.84
N ILE A 102 -13.78 12.71 -16.96
CA ILE A 102 -13.17 12.87 -18.27
C ILE A 102 -13.84 14.04 -18.96
N ARG A 103 -13.05 14.99 -19.45
CA ARG A 103 -13.49 16.12 -20.25
C ARG A 103 -12.97 15.97 -21.67
N ASP A 104 -13.89 16.13 -22.60
CA ASP A 104 -13.64 16.11 -24.04
C ASP A 104 -13.74 17.54 -24.57
N ASN A 105 -12.72 18.01 -25.24
CA ASN A 105 -12.71 19.34 -25.87
C ASN A 105 -13.37 19.34 -27.27
N GLY A 106 -13.92 18.20 -27.71
CA GLY A 106 -14.48 18.06 -29.04
C GLY A 106 -13.45 17.82 -30.13
N VAL A 107 -13.89 18.01 -31.35
CA VAL A 107 -13.06 17.77 -32.53
C VAL A 107 -12.41 19.07 -32.98
N GLU A 108 -11.10 19.06 -33.12
CA GLU A 108 -10.26 20.17 -33.55
C GLU A 108 -9.57 19.84 -34.88
N ASP A 109 -8.98 20.86 -35.50
CA ASP A 109 -8.17 20.74 -36.73
C ASP A 109 -8.87 19.92 -37.83
N PHE A 110 -10.09 20.37 -38.24
CA PHE A 110 -10.87 19.73 -39.29
C PHE A 110 -11.15 18.24 -39.12
N GLY A 111 -11.29 17.79 -37.88
CA GLY A 111 -11.56 16.38 -37.57
C GLY A 111 -10.34 15.52 -37.33
N ARG A 112 -9.13 16.09 -37.31
CA ARG A 112 -7.90 15.33 -37.16
C ARG A 112 -7.49 15.07 -35.71
N ARG A 113 -7.92 15.94 -34.77
CA ARG A 113 -7.53 15.89 -33.38
C ARG A 113 -8.73 15.88 -32.48
N ARG A 114 -8.66 15.09 -31.43
CA ARG A 114 -9.62 15.09 -30.33
C ARG A 114 -8.84 15.05 -29.01
N SER A 115 -8.99 16.09 -28.21
CA SER A 115 -8.28 16.22 -26.94
C SER A 115 -9.16 15.70 -25.82
N LEU A 116 -8.62 14.72 -25.08
CA LEU A 116 -9.24 14.19 -23.87
C LEU A 116 -8.35 14.52 -22.67
N ALA A 117 -8.96 15.02 -21.62
CA ALA A 117 -8.28 15.26 -20.35
C ALA A 117 -9.08 14.64 -19.21
N TRP A 118 -8.38 14.09 -18.23
CA TRP A 118 -8.99 13.66 -16.98
C TRP A 118 -8.62 14.62 -15.86
N TYR A 119 -9.55 14.84 -14.96
CA TYR A 119 -9.38 15.70 -13.81
C TYR A 119 -9.78 14.95 -12.56
N SER A 120 -9.03 15.15 -11.50
CA SER A 120 -9.36 14.69 -10.16
C SER A 120 -8.70 15.61 -9.14
N LEU A 121 -9.40 15.94 -8.09
CA LEU A 121 -8.86 16.71 -6.97
C LEU A 121 -9.17 15.97 -5.67
N PHE A 122 -8.15 15.37 -5.10
CA PHE A 122 -8.25 14.66 -3.84
C PHE A 122 -7.01 14.91 -2.98
N GLY A 123 -7.17 14.76 -1.70
CA GLY A 123 -6.08 14.83 -0.74
C GLY A 123 -6.20 13.68 0.26
N VAL A 124 -5.07 13.20 0.75
CA VAL A 124 -4.99 12.20 1.81
C VAL A 124 -4.15 12.77 2.93
N ALA A 125 -4.63 12.67 4.14
CA ALA A 125 -3.91 13.12 5.32
C ALA A 125 -4.04 12.10 6.46
N LYS A 126 -3.02 12.04 7.29
CA LYS A 126 -3.06 11.30 8.54
C LYS A 126 -3.89 12.09 9.55
N LEU A 127 -4.86 11.45 10.19
CA LEU A 127 -5.77 12.09 11.13
C LEU A 127 -5.34 11.85 12.58
N ASN A 128 -4.93 10.63 12.92
CA ASN A 128 -4.55 10.28 14.27
C ASN A 128 -3.35 9.33 14.28
N ASP A 129 -2.27 9.74 14.97
CA ASP A 129 -1.02 9.00 15.08
C ASP A 129 -1.14 7.75 15.97
N GLU A 130 -2.03 7.75 16.93
CA GLU A 130 -2.18 6.67 17.88
C GLU A 130 -2.77 5.39 17.28
N TYR A 131 -3.46 5.51 16.13
CA TYR A 131 -4.09 4.38 15.45
C TYR A 131 -3.23 3.75 14.35
N GLY A 132 -1.93 4.03 14.34
CA GLY A 132 -1.03 3.43 13.38
C GLY A 132 0.38 3.22 13.90
N VAL A 133 0.98 2.08 13.53
CA VAL A 133 2.34 1.70 13.90
C VAL A 133 3.12 1.36 12.64
N VAL A 134 4.36 1.85 12.56
CA VAL A 134 5.30 1.50 11.49
C VAL A 134 6.30 0.48 12.04
N ILE A 135 6.46 -0.63 11.33
CA ILE A 135 7.40 -1.69 11.65
C ILE A 135 8.51 -1.69 10.61
N GLU A 136 9.75 -1.67 11.05
CA GLU A 136 10.94 -1.75 10.19
C GLU A 136 11.63 -3.09 10.41
N THR A 137 11.83 -3.84 9.33
CA THR A 137 12.53 -5.14 9.34
C THR A 137 13.61 -5.18 8.26
N ALA A 138 14.65 -5.97 8.48
CA ALA A 138 15.74 -6.19 7.54
C ALA A 138 15.57 -7.52 6.81
#